data_3ee8297a2b1fb9202ea7afb1763bc236
#
_entry.id   3ee8297a2b1fb9202ea7afb1763bc236
#
_cell.length_a   1.000
_cell.length_b   1.000
_cell.length_c   1.000
_cell.angle_alpha   90.00
_cell.angle_beta   90.00
_cell.angle_gamma   90.00
#
_symmetry.space_group_name_H-M   'P 1'
#
loop_
_entity.id
_entity.type
_entity.pdbx_description
1 polymer ?
#
loop_
_entity_poly.entity_id
_entity_poly.type
_entity_poly.pdbx_seq_one_letter_code
_entity_poly.pdbx_strand_id
1 'polypeptide(L)'
;MEKIRVAIVGIGNCASALIQGLEYYGNPANNNTPEGMMASNIGGYTASDIEVVAAFDVDQRKVGKTLDRAIYAKPNCTIHIVEPEKFPKSNVIVEKGHILDGISDHMKDYNTYPVDTTFLVDETTPSVDIVKRLQEVKADILINYLPVGSEKAAKYYAQCAIDAKVAFLNCIPVFIASDPAWEKKFIDAGLPLVGDDMKSQFGASILSQMLQELAFARGHKVKCHIQENVGGNTDFLNMLNTSRLASKKISKENVIRCQHDIRGLDSHESFLY
;
A
#
# COMPACT_ATOMS: atom_id res chain seq x y z
N MET A 1 -7.20 5.66 25.60
CA MET A 1 -6.64 6.66 24.64
C MET A 1 -7.69 6.91 23.58
N GLU A 2 -7.66 8.05 22.89
CA GLU A 2 -8.48 8.24 21.71
C GLU A 2 -8.02 7.31 20.60
N LYS A 3 -8.96 6.81 19.76
CA LYS A 3 -8.63 5.95 18.63
C LYS A 3 -7.91 6.76 17.54
N ILE A 4 -6.97 6.12 16.85
CA ILE A 4 -6.34 6.67 15.65
C ILE A 4 -7.31 6.46 14.48
N ARG A 5 -7.77 7.53 13.87
CA ARG A 5 -8.77 7.55 12.79
C ARG A 5 -8.09 7.54 11.43
N VAL A 6 -8.21 6.44 10.73
CA VAL A 6 -7.48 6.20 9.48
C VAL A 6 -8.41 6.27 8.28
N ALA A 7 -8.02 7.04 7.28
CA ALA A 7 -8.59 7.00 5.94
C ALA A 7 -7.64 6.22 5.00
N ILE A 8 -8.20 5.46 4.05
CA ILE A 8 -7.42 4.62 3.13
C ILE A 8 -7.81 4.94 1.68
N VAL A 9 -6.82 5.16 0.84
CA VAL A 9 -6.99 5.22 -0.63
C VAL A 9 -6.37 4.00 -1.29
N GLY A 10 -7.19 3.30 -2.10
CA GLY A 10 -6.86 2.00 -2.70
C GLY A 10 -7.23 0.83 -1.79
N ILE A 11 -8.46 0.33 -1.95
CA ILE A 11 -8.99 -0.81 -1.18
C ILE A 11 -8.62 -2.12 -1.89
N GLY A 12 -7.31 -2.27 -2.16
CA GLY A 12 -6.71 -3.46 -2.78
C GLY A 12 -6.29 -4.52 -1.76
N ASN A 13 -5.36 -5.40 -2.18
CA ASN A 13 -4.84 -6.49 -1.35
C ASN A 13 -4.19 -5.99 -0.05
N CYS A 14 -3.41 -4.90 -0.10
CA CYS A 14 -2.75 -4.34 1.07
C CYS A 14 -3.76 -3.80 2.09
N ALA A 15 -4.78 -3.07 1.63
CA ALA A 15 -5.86 -2.59 2.50
C ALA A 15 -6.67 -3.75 3.09
N SER A 16 -6.96 -4.79 2.28
CA SER A 16 -7.64 -6.01 2.76
C SER A 16 -6.83 -6.68 3.87
N ALA A 17 -5.52 -6.85 3.69
CA ALA A 17 -4.64 -7.45 4.70
C ALA A 17 -4.60 -6.61 5.98
N LEU A 18 -4.44 -5.27 5.87
CA LEU A 18 -4.44 -4.38 7.02
C LEU A 18 -5.76 -4.46 7.80
N ILE A 19 -6.89 -4.34 7.12
CA ILE A 19 -8.21 -4.29 7.77
C ILE A 19 -8.56 -5.62 8.43
N GLN A 20 -8.26 -6.76 7.78
CA GLN A 20 -8.38 -8.08 8.39
C GLN A 20 -7.43 -8.24 9.59
N GLY A 21 -6.19 -7.71 9.47
CA GLY A 21 -5.21 -7.73 10.55
C GLY A 21 -5.64 -6.91 11.77
N LEU A 22 -6.25 -5.74 11.56
CA LEU A 22 -6.79 -4.93 12.65
C LEU A 22 -7.87 -5.68 13.43
N GLU A 23 -8.77 -6.37 12.73
CA GLU A 23 -9.79 -7.22 13.36
C GLU A 23 -9.16 -8.42 14.11
N TYR A 24 -8.25 -9.14 13.45
CA TYR A 24 -7.63 -10.32 14.02
C TYR A 24 -6.81 -9.99 15.28
N TYR A 25 -5.92 -9.01 15.19
CA TYR A 25 -5.04 -8.63 16.29
C TYR A 25 -5.73 -7.72 17.33
N GLY A 26 -6.80 -7.04 16.95
CA GLY A 26 -7.66 -6.29 17.87
C GLY A 26 -8.51 -7.16 18.79
N ASN A 27 -8.71 -8.44 18.42
CA ASN A 27 -9.48 -9.38 19.22
C ASN A 27 -8.64 -9.90 20.42
N PRO A 28 -9.08 -9.67 21.66
CA PRO A 28 -8.35 -10.14 22.86
C PRO A 28 -8.06 -11.64 22.88
N ALA A 29 -8.89 -12.47 22.23
CA ALA A 29 -8.69 -13.90 22.15
C ALA A 29 -7.42 -14.28 21.36
N ASN A 30 -6.96 -13.43 20.47
CA ASN A 30 -5.77 -13.63 19.63
C ASN A 30 -4.51 -12.92 20.18
N ASN A 31 -4.66 -12.10 21.24
CA ASN A 31 -3.56 -11.27 21.78
C ASN A 31 -2.50 -12.05 22.60
N ASN A 32 -2.72 -13.33 22.90
CA ASN A 32 -1.80 -14.09 23.76
C ASN A 32 -0.53 -14.59 23.05
N THR A 33 -0.50 -14.56 21.73
CA THR A 33 0.69 -14.87 20.91
C THR A 33 0.65 -13.99 19.67
N PRO A 34 1.33 -12.85 19.66
CA PRO A 34 1.31 -11.95 18.50
C PRO A 34 2.21 -12.49 17.38
N GLU A 35 2.00 -13.74 16.98
CA GLU A 35 2.64 -14.27 15.78
C GLU A 35 2.29 -13.39 14.58
N GLY A 36 3.30 -12.95 13.85
CA GLY A 36 3.14 -12.07 12.70
C GLY A 36 3.21 -10.56 13.03
N MET A 37 3.27 -10.17 14.29
CA MET A 37 3.52 -8.78 14.68
C MET A 37 4.91 -8.60 15.28
N MET A 38 5.61 -7.52 14.91
CA MET A 38 6.89 -7.16 15.52
C MET A 38 6.71 -6.62 16.95
N ALA A 39 5.57 -5.95 17.21
CA ALA A 39 5.20 -5.44 18.52
C ALA A 39 3.67 -5.37 18.62
N SER A 40 3.10 -5.85 19.74
CA SER A 40 1.66 -5.78 20.02
C SER A 40 1.19 -4.44 20.57
N ASN A 41 2.13 -3.66 21.11
CA ASN A 41 1.87 -2.33 21.65
C ASN A 41 3.00 -1.38 21.25
N ILE A 42 2.64 -0.24 20.68
CA ILE A 42 3.58 0.80 20.26
C ILE A 42 3.13 2.13 20.88
N GLY A 43 3.89 2.66 21.82
CA GLY A 43 3.56 3.91 22.48
C GLY A 43 2.23 3.90 23.25
N GLY A 44 1.77 2.74 23.68
CA GLY A 44 0.48 2.55 24.34
C GLY A 44 -0.67 2.18 23.40
N TYR A 45 -0.48 2.25 22.10
CA TYR A 45 -1.48 1.88 21.10
C TYR A 45 -1.37 0.41 20.70
N THR A 46 -2.52 -0.22 20.46
CA THR A 46 -2.68 -1.59 19.96
C THR A 46 -3.49 -1.57 18.67
N ALA A 47 -3.64 -2.72 18.00
CA ALA A 47 -4.46 -2.83 16.81
C ALA A 47 -5.92 -2.40 17.04
N SER A 48 -6.46 -2.61 18.25
CA SER A 48 -7.82 -2.21 18.63
C SER A 48 -8.00 -0.70 18.75
N ASP A 49 -6.92 0.08 18.82
CA ASP A 49 -6.98 1.54 18.91
C ASP A 49 -7.00 2.22 17.53
N ILE A 50 -6.92 1.45 16.43
CA ILE A 50 -6.97 1.94 15.06
C ILE A 50 -8.38 1.74 14.50
N GLU A 51 -8.96 2.80 13.94
CA GLU A 51 -10.29 2.80 13.36
C GLU A 51 -10.27 3.32 11.92
N VAL A 52 -10.73 2.51 10.97
CA VAL A 52 -10.90 2.98 9.58
C VAL A 52 -12.20 3.79 9.51
N VAL A 53 -12.09 5.06 9.10
CA VAL A 53 -13.21 6.02 9.09
C VAL A 53 -13.62 6.47 7.69
N ALA A 54 -12.75 6.28 6.68
CA ALA A 54 -13.07 6.53 5.28
C ALA A 54 -12.25 5.59 4.39
N ALA A 55 -12.80 5.26 3.24
CA ALA A 55 -12.21 4.36 2.26
C ALA A 55 -12.53 4.83 0.85
N PHE A 56 -11.49 4.91 0.00
CA PHE A 56 -11.63 5.40 -1.38
C PHE A 56 -11.10 4.36 -2.36
N ASP A 57 -11.88 4.03 -3.37
CA ASP A 57 -11.50 3.13 -4.47
C ASP A 57 -12.14 3.61 -5.77
N VAL A 58 -11.81 2.95 -6.90
CA VAL A 58 -12.35 3.28 -8.22
C VAL A 58 -13.00 2.09 -8.93
N ASP A 59 -12.92 0.89 -8.32
CA ASP A 59 -13.51 -0.34 -8.89
C ASP A 59 -15.01 -0.41 -8.55
N GLN A 60 -15.85 -0.59 -9.58
CA GLN A 60 -17.31 -0.67 -9.43
C GLN A 60 -17.80 -1.81 -8.53
N ARG A 61 -16.95 -2.83 -8.28
CA ARG A 61 -17.26 -3.94 -7.36
C ARG A 61 -17.10 -3.54 -5.90
N LYS A 62 -16.46 -2.39 -5.63
CA LYS A 62 -16.13 -1.88 -4.30
C LYS A 62 -16.85 -0.57 -3.98
N VAL A 63 -16.87 0.38 -4.94
CA VAL A 63 -17.55 1.68 -4.77
C VAL A 63 -19.01 1.46 -4.40
N GLY A 64 -19.49 2.17 -3.36
CA GLY A 64 -20.84 2.03 -2.84
C GLY A 64 -21.08 0.81 -1.94
N LYS A 65 -20.08 -0.07 -1.75
CA LYS A 65 -20.17 -1.20 -0.81
C LYS A 65 -19.64 -0.81 0.56
N THR A 66 -20.10 -1.51 1.58
CA THR A 66 -19.50 -1.42 2.91
C THR A 66 -18.10 -2.01 2.92
N LEU A 67 -17.22 -1.48 3.78
CA LEU A 67 -15.81 -1.84 3.81
C LEU A 67 -15.61 -3.34 4.06
N ASP A 68 -16.42 -3.95 4.95
CA ASP A 68 -16.42 -5.40 5.23
C ASP A 68 -16.70 -6.27 4.00
N ARG A 69 -17.38 -5.73 2.98
CA ARG A 69 -17.62 -6.41 1.70
C ARG A 69 -16.56 -6.07 0.66
N ALA A 70 -16.14 -4.81 0.62
CA ALA A 70 -15.21 -4.32 -0.38
C ALA A 70 -13.81 -4.95 -0.27
N ILE A 71 -13.33 -5.23 0.95
CA ILE A 71 -12.01 -5.85 1.15
C ILE A 71 -11.89 -7.27 0.59
N TYR A 72 -13.00 -7.98 0.40
CA TYR A 72 -13.06 -9.32 -0.20
C TYR A 72 -13.49 -9.29 -1.68
N ALA A 73 -13.89 -8.14 -2.19
CA ALA A 73 -14.33 -8.02 -3.57
C ALA A 73 -13.14 -8.11 -4.54
N LYS A 74 -13.36 -8.77 -5.68
CA LYS A 74 -12.36 -8.80 -6.76
C LYS A 74 -11.94 -7.38 -7.19
N PRO A 75 -10.70 -7.19 -7.65
CA PRO A 75 -9.69 -8.19 -7.94
C PRO A 75 -8.86 -8.65 -6.71
N ASN A 76 -9.29 -8.31 -5.48
CA ASN A 76 -8.56 -8.73 -4.29
C ASN A 76 -8.46 -10.26 -4.23
N CYS A 77 -7.25 -10.73 -3.89
CA CYS A 77 -6.91 -12.13 -3.73
C CYS A 77 -6.12 -12.40 -2.44
N THR A 78 -6.23 -11.48 -1.48
CA THR A 78 -5.64 -11.61 -0.14
C THR A 78 -6.20 -12.85 0.56
N ILE A 79 -5.33 -13.58 1.27
CA ILE A 79 -5.75 -14.70 2.11
C ILE A 79 -6.81 -14.21 3.11
N HIS A 80 -7.83 -15.02 3.34
CA HIS A 80 -8.83 -14.76 4.36
C HIS A 80 -8.25 -15.08 5.74
N ILE A 81 -7.73 -14.06 6.45
CA ILE A 81 -7.30 -14.16 7.84
C ILE A 81 -8.54 -14.24 8.73
N VAL A 82 -9.56 -13.48 8.38
CA VAL A 82 -10.90 -13.54 8.96
C VAL A 82 -11.86 -13.90 7.83
N GLU A 83 -12.66 -14.95 8.01
CA GLU A 83 -13.64 -15.35 7.00
C GLU A 83 -14.69 -14.24 6.77
N PRO A 84 -15.11 -13.98 5.52
CA PRO A 84 -16.03 -12.88 5.21
C PRO A 84 -17.33 -12.89 6.02
N GLU A 85 -17.85 -14.09 6.36
CA GLU A 85 -19.07 -14.26 7.14
C GLU A 85 -18.89 -13.94 8.63
N LYS A 86 -17.64 -13.99 9.11
CA LYS A 86 -17.27 -13.71 10.50
C LYS A 86 -16.76 -12.29 10.70
N PHE A 87 -16.46 -11.58 9.59
CA PHE A 87 -15.97 -10.22 9.69
C PHE A 87 -17.07 -9.29 10.20
N PRO A 88 -16.79 -8.41 11.18
CA PRO A 88 -17.78 -7.46 11.70
C PRO A 88 -18.30 -6.55 10.59
N LYS A 89 -19.60 -6.25 10.64
CA LYS A 89 -20.19 -5.30 9.70
C LYS A 89 -19.63 -3.90 9.90
N SER A 90 -19.23 -3.29 8.82
CA SER A 90 -18.72 -1.92 8.80
C SER A 90 -19.80 -0.94 8.37
N ASN A 91 -19.82 0.24 8.99
CA ASN A 91 -20.64 1.37 8.55
C ASN A 91 -19.91 2.26 7.54
N VAL A 92 -18.61 1.99 7.27
CA VAL A 92 -17.83 2.74 6.30
C VAL A 92 -18.19 2.25 4.90
N ILE A 93 -18.69 3.18 4.09
CA ILE A 93 -18.94 2.94 2.66
C ILE A 93 -17.69 3.32 1.87
N VAL A 94 -17.30 2.49 0.92
CA VAL A 94 -16.22 2.83 -0.01
C VAL A 94 -16.73 3.86 -0.99
N GLU A 95 -16.13 5.04 -0.96
CA GLU A 95 -16.49 6.17 -1.82
C GLU A 95 -15.57 6.20 -3.05
N LYS A 96 -16.06 6.78 -4.15
CA LYS A 96 -15.27 6.89 -5.36
C LYS A 96 -14.18 7.94 -5.22
N GLY A 97 -12.93 7.49 -5.32
CA GLY A 97 -11.75 8.35 -5.41
C GLY A 97 -11.51 8.90 -6.82
N HIS A 98 -10.42 9.65 -6.97
CA HIS A 98 -9.96 10.16 -8.27
C HIS A 98 -9.02 9.16 -8.94
N ILE A 99 -9.27 8.82 -10.20
CA ILE A 99 -8.52 7.81 -10.97
C ILE A 99 -7.14 8.34 -11.34
N LEU A 100 -7.08 9.51 -11.96
CA LEU A 100 -5.87 10.13 -12.50
C LEU A 100 -5.02 9.12 -13.31
N ASP A 101 -3.78 8.86 -12.87
CA ASP A 101 -2.90 7.83 -13.41
C ASP A 101 -2.87 6.53 -12.57
N GLY A 102 -3.85 6.35 -11.67
CA GLY A 102 -3.91 5.20 -10.75
C GLY A 102 -4.07 3.85 -11.43
N ILE A 103 -4.58 3.81 -12.66
CA ILE A 103 -4.83 2.56 -13.41
C ILE A 103 -4.10 2.60 -14.74
N SER A 104 -3.30 1.57 -15.02
CA SER A 104 -2.68 1.36 -16.34
C SER A 104 -3.63 0.65 -17.30
N ASP A 105 -3.31 0.71 -18.59
CA ASP A 105 -4.14 0.04 -19.61
C ASP A 105 -4.18 -1.47 -19.42
N HIS A 106 -3.09 -2.11 -19.02
CA HIS A 106 -3.06 -3.53 -18.71
C HIS A 106 -4.03 -3.91 -17.59
N MET A 107 -4.19 -3.07 -16.58
CA MET A 107 -5.08 -3.35 -15.44
C MET A 107 -6.57 -3.32 -15.79
N LYS A 108 -6.95 -2.79 -16.93
CA LYS A 108 -8.35 -2.74 -17.44
C LYS A 108 -8.52 -3.46 -18.77
N ASP A 109 -7.52 -4.22 -19.20
CA ASP A 109 -7.60 -5.05 -20.42
C ASP A 109 -8.19 -6.43 -20.12
N TYR A 110 -9.50 -6.45 -19.86
CA TYR A 110 -10.25 -7.69 -19.63
C TYR A 110 -10.56 -8.48 -20.92
N ASN A 111 -10.10 -8.03 -22.09
CA ASN A 111 -10.12 -8.84 -23.30
C ASN A 111 -8.94 -9.82 -23.34
N THR A 112 -7.80 -9.42 -22.78
CA THR A 112 -6.57 -10.23 -22.74
C THR A 112 -6.43 -10.97 -21.42
N TYR A 113 -6.85 -10.36 -20.30
CA TYR A 113 -6.66 -10.90 -18.96
C TYR A 113 -7.99 -11.21 -18.27
N PRO A 114 -8.01 -12.17 -17.32
CA PRO A 114 -9.24 -12.53 -16.60
C PRO A 114 -9.85 -11.31 -15.87
N VAL A 115 -11.17 -11.16 -15.97
CA VAL A 115 -11.92 -10.08 -15.31
C VAL A 115 -11.68 -10.05 -13.80
N ASP A 116 -11.45 -11.20 -13.20
CA ASP A 116 -11.17 -11.32 -11.76
C ASP A 116 -9.80 -10.75 -11.34
N THR A 117 -8.90 -10.52 -12.30
CA THR A 117 -7.56 -9.94 -12.05
C THR A 117 -7.42 -8.51 -12.57
N THR A 118 -8.43 -8.00 -13.25
CA THR A 118 -8.46 -6.63 -13.81
C THR A 118 -9.38 -5.72 -13.02
N PHE A 119 -9.19 -4.40 -13.17
CA PHE A 119 -10.08 -3.39 -12.58
C PHE A 119 -11.29 -3.13 -13.49
N LEU A 120 -12.47 -3.12 -12.88
CA LEU A 120 -13.69 -2.61 -13.50
C LEU A 120 -13.93 -1.19 -12.99
N VAL A 121 -13.45 -0.21 -13.75
CA VAL A 121 -13.55 1.19 -13.33
C VAL A 121 -15.00 1.64 -13.26
N ASP A 122 -15.42 2.20 -12.15
CA ASP A 122 -16.72 2.85 -12.04
C ASP A 122 -16.69 4.21 -12.74
N GLU A 123 -17.31 4.31 -13.91
CA GLU A 123 -17.39 5.55 -14.68
C GLU A 123 -18.66 6.36 -14.39
N THR A 124 -19.58 5.82 -13.61
CA THR A 124 -20.91 6.40 -13.39
C THR A 124 -21.01 7.23 -12.11
N THR A 125 -20.36 6.80 -11.06
CA THR A 125 -20.36 7.52 -9.78
C THR A 125 -19.39 8.72 -9.85
N PRO A 126 -19.78 9.92 -9.41
CA PRO A 126 -18.86 11.05 -9.32
C PRO A 126 -17.82 10.82 -8.22
N SER A 127 -16.58 11.29 -8.46
CA SER A 127 -15.54 11.28 -7.42
C SER A 127 -15.91 12.24 -6.30
N VAL A 128 -15.65 11.84 -5.05
CA VAL A 128 -15.92 12.67 -3.87
C VAL A 128 -14.84 13.75 -3.67
N ASP A 129 -15.20 14.81 -2.97
CA ASP A 129 -14.24 15.78 -2.47
C ASP A 129 -13.46 15.16 -1.29
N ILE A 130 -12.23 14.77 -1.56
CA ILE A 130 -11.35 14.06 -0.61
C ILE A 130 -11.05 14.95 0.60
N VAL A 131 -10.73 16.23 0.40
CA VAL A 131 -10.38 17.15 1.48
C VAL A 131 -11.56 17.32 2.45
N LYS A 132 -12.74 17.62 1.91
CA LYS A 132 -13.96 17.75 2.69
C LYS A 132 -14.29 16.47 3.45
N ARG A 133 -14.15 15.31 2.77
CA ARG A 133 -14.45 14.02 3.39
C ARG A 133 -13.50 13.69 4.54
N LEU A 134 -12.20 13.91 4.38
CA LEU A 134 -11.21 13.72 5.44
C LEU A 134 -11.53 14.58 6.67
N GLN A 135 -11.95 15.83 6.47
CA GLN A 135 -12.32 16.75 7.53
C GLN A 135 -13.63 16.31 8.23
N GLU A 136 -14.65 15.90 7.47
CA GLU A 136 -15.95 15.44 8.02
C GLU A 136 -15.77 14.22 8.93
N VAL A 137 -14.95 13.25 8.50
CA VAL A 137 -14.67 12.04 9.28
C VAL A 137 -13.60 12.27 10.34
N LYS A 138 -13.01 13.47 10.42
CA LYS A 138 -11.90 13.79 11.34
C LYS A 138 -10.81 12.74 11.29
N ALA A 139 -10.32 12.45 10.09
CA ALA A 139 -9.22 11.52 9.91
C ALA A 139 -7.92 12.09 10.51
N ASP A 140 -7.13 11.23 11.16
CA ASP A 140 -5.80 11.59 11.65
C ASP A 140 -4.74 11.31 10.59
N ILE A 141 -4.92 10.21 9.85
CA ILE A 141 -3.96 9.70 8.87
C ILE A 141 -4.67 9.29 7.58
N LEU A 142 -4.10 9.66 6.44
CA LEU A 142 -4.46 9.11 5.12
C LEU A 142 -3.37 8.13 4.68
N ILE A 143 -3.75 6.86 4.48
CA ILE A 143 -2.86 5.80 3.98
C ILE A 143 -3.03 5.66 2.46
N ASN A 144 -1.91 5.68 1.74
CA ASN A 144 -1.87 5.50 0.30
C ASN A 144 -1.45 4.07 -0.08
N TYR A 145 -2.39 3.29 -0.60
CA TYR A 145 -2.23 1.94 -1.15
C TYR A 145 -2.58 1.88 -2.66
N LEU A 146 -2.39 2.98 -3.36
CA LEU A 146 -2.61 3.01 -4.81
C LEU A 146 -1.65 2.05 -5.54
N PRO A 147 -1.97 1.65 -6.78
CA PRO A 147 -1.07 0.82 -7.58
C PRO A 147 0.28 1.50 -7.85
N VAL A 148 1.32 0.70 -7.97
CA VAL A 148 2.67 1.16 -8.32
C VAL A 148 2.65 2.03 -9.57
N GLY A 149 3.41 3.13 -9.58
CA GLY A 149 3.49 4.07 -10.69
C GLY A 149 2.35 5.09 -10.78
N SER A 150 1.49 5.18 -9.75
CA SER A 150 0.42 6.18 -9.63
C SER A 150 0.96 7.52 -9.12
N GLU A 151 1.86 8.14 -9.87
CA GLU A 151 2.59 9.33 -9.40
C GLU A 151 1.69 10.56 -9.25
N LYS A 152 0.85 10.83 -10.25
CA LYS A 152 -0.08 11.97 -10.19
C LYS A 152 -1.12 11.77 -9.09
N ALA A 153 -1.65 10.56 -8.98
CA ALA A 153 -2.63 10.23 -7.96
C ALA A 153 -2.02 10.31 -6.55
N ALA A 154 -0.83 9.75 -6.31
CA ALA A 154 -0.15 9.84 -5.02
C ALA A 154 0.10 11.30 -4.59
N LYS A 155 0.59 12.15 -5.52
CA LYS A 155 0.81 13.58 -5.29
C LYS A 155 -0.51 14.33 -5.01
N TYR A 156 -1.59 13.97 -5.72
CA TYR A 156 -2.91 14.52 -5.47
C TYR A 156 -3.40 14.22 -4.06
N TYR A 157 -3.35 12.94 -3.64
CA TYR A 157 -3.80 12.55 -2.30
C TYR A 157 -2.89 13.10 -1.19
N ALA A 158 -1.58 13.22 -1.43
CA ALA A 158 -0.67 13.89 -0.51
C ALA A 158 -1.04 15.37 -0.33
N GLN A 159 -1.40 16.07 -1.41
CA GLN A 159 -1.89 17.45 -1.31
C GLN A 159 -3.24 17.53 -0.57
N CYS A 160 -4.17 16.61 -0.85
CA CYS A 160 -5.44 16.54 -0.10
C CYS A 160 -5.22 16.33 1.40
N ALA A 161 -4.22 15.52 1.80
CA ALA A 161 -3.87 15.34 3.21
C ALA A 161 -3.38 16.64 3.85
N ILE A 162 -2.51 17.40 3.17
CA ILE A 162 -2.05 18.71 3.63
C ILE A 162 -3.23 19.68 3.79
N ASP A 163 -4.10 19.77 2.79
CA ASP A 163 -5.23 20.70 2.77
C ASP A 163 -6.27 20.35 3.84
N ALA A 164 -6.44 19.06 4.13
CA ALA A 164 -7.32 18.56 5.18
C ALA A 164 -6.69 18.61 6.59
N LYS A 165 -5.40 18.90 6.71
CA LYS A 165 -4.63 18.85 7.98
C LYS A 165 -4.52 17.44 8.55
N VAL A 166 -4.25 16.46 7.71
CA VAL A 166 -4.16 15.03 8.01
C VAL A 166 -2.73 14.54 7.74
N ALA A 167 -2.19 13.67 8.58
CA ALA A 167 -0.91 12.99 8.33
C ALA A 167 -0.99 12.10 7.08
N PHE A 168 0.14 11.88 6.39
CA PHE A 168 0.17 11.06 5.19
C PHE A 168 1.16 9.90 5.32
N LEU A 169 0.67 8.68 5.08
CA LEU A 169 1.49 7.47 5.04
C LEU A 169 1.50 6.94 3.60
N ASN A 170 2.65 7.09 2.93
CA ASN A 170 2.83 6.61 1.55
C ASN A 170 3.43 5.21 1.53
N CYS A 171 2.62 4.21 1.17
CA CYS A 171 3.03 2.81 1.16
C CYS A 171 3.48 2.30 -0.21
N ILE A 172 3.56 3.17 -1.23
CA ILE A 172 3.95 2.80 -2.59
C ILE A 172 5.28 3.46 -2.99
N PRO A 173 6.02 2.90 -3.96
CA PRO A 173 7.32 3.42 -4.40
C PRO A 173 7.18 4.66 -5.32
N VAL A 174 6.42 5.64 -4.89
CA VAL A 174 6.37 7.00 -5.47
C VAL A 174 7.01 7.94 -4.47
N PHE A 175 7.99 8.72 -4.89
CA PHE A 175 8.75 9.57 -3.99
C PHE A 175 7.91 10.78 -3.53
N ILE A 176 7.44 10.70 -2.30
CA ILE A 176 6.76 11.77 -1.57
C ILE A 176 7.58 12.10 -0.31
N ALA A 177 7.79 11.15 0.60
CA ALA A 177 8.57 11.38 1.81
C ALA A 177 10.07 11.57 1.52
N SER A 178 10.56 10.95 0.45
CA SER A 178 11.96 11.08 -0.01
C SER A 178 12.17 12.26 -0.97
N ASP A 179 11.15 13.03 -1.31
CA ASP A 179 11.25 14.23 -2.15
C ASP A 179 11.33 15.48 -1.26
N PRO A 180 12.46 16.23 -1.25
CA PRO A 180 12.65 17.40 -0.38
C PRO A 180 11.57 18.49 -0.57
N ALA A 181 10.97 18.60 -1.76
CA ALA A 181 9.92 19.58 -2.00
C ALA A 181 8.61 19.19 -1.30
N TRP A 182 8.28 17.90 -1.26
CA TRP A 182 7.13 17.39 -0.53
C TRP A 182 7.38 17.35 0.98
N GLU A 183 8.57 16.90 1.41
CA GLU A 183 8.99 16.97 2.81
C GLU A 183 8.79 18.37 3.37
N LYS A 184 9.30 19.40 2.67
CA LYS A 184 9.15 20.79 3.08
C LYS A 184 7.68 21.21 3.22
N LYS A 185 6.78 20.81 2.31
CA LYS A 185 5.34 21.14 2.41
C LYS A 185 4.71 20.57 3.68
N PHE A 186 5.04 19.32 4.05
CA PHE A 186 4.52 18.70 5.27
C PHE A 186 5.11 19.34 6.52
N ILE A 187 6.39 19.67 6.52
CA ILE A 187 7.03 20.42 7.62
C ILE A 187 6.37 21.78 7.80
N ASP A 188 6.21 22.56 6.71
CA ASP A 188 5.58 23.88 6.75
C ASP A 188 4.11 23.79 7.23
N ALA A 189 3.42 22.67 6.96
CA ALA A 189 2.07 22.43 7.43
C ALA A 189 2.00 21.89 8.87
N GLY A 190 3.14 21.49 9.47
CA GLY A 190 3.21 20.87 10.79
C GLY A 190 2.59 19.47 10.84
N LEU A 191 2.67 18.70 9.74
CA LEU A 191 2.03 17.40 9.59
C LEU A 191 3.06 16.27 9.47
N PRO A 192 2.82 15.11 10.09
CA PRO A 192 3.63 13.92 9.88
C PRO A 192 3.54 13.40 8.44
N LEU A 193 4.69 13.02 7.91
CA LEU A 193 4.83 12.33 6.62
C LEU A 193 5.71 11.10 6.81
N VAL A 194 5.24 9.93 6.39
CA VAL A 194 5.98 8.67 6.46
C VAL A 194 5.90 7.97 5.09
N GLY A 195 6.98 7.40 4.64
CA GLY A 195 7.12 6.67 3.36
C GLY A 195 8.61 6.63 2.97
N ASP A 196 8.96 6.28 1.81
CA ASP A 196 8.11 5.75 0.73
C ASP A 196 8.34 4.24 0.65
N ASP A 197 7.39 3.51 0.05
CA ASP A 197 7.47 2.07 -0.18
C ASP A 197 7.51 1.21 1.10
N MET A 198 6.46 0.46 1.37
CA MET A 198 6.40 -0.39 2.55
C MET A 198 6.95 -1.79 2.25
N LYS A 199 7.98 -2.19 2.97
CA LYS A 199 8.57 -3.54 2.85
C LYS A 199 7.69 -4.59 3.51
N SER A 200 7.59 -5.76 2.87
CA SER A 200 7.06 -6.96 3.54
C SER A 200 7.95 -7.37 4.71
N GLN A 201 7.38 -7.95 5.77
CA GLN A 201 8.15 -8.52 6.87
C GLN A 201 9.10 -9.63 6.39
N PHE A 202 8.63 -10.45 5.46
CA PHE A 202 9.39 -11.50 4.79
C PHE A 202 9.02 -11.50 3.31
N GLY A 203 9.96 -11.13 2.46
CA GLY A 203 9.75 -11.02 1.01
C GLY A 203 11.07 -10.96 0.27
N ALA A 204 11.00 -10.84 -1.05
CA ALA A 204 12.15 -10.91 -1.92
C ALA A 204 13.29 -9.93 -1.53
N SER A 205 12.96 -8.69 -1.19
CA SER A 205 13.98 -7.69 -0.77
C SER A 205 14.70 -8.10 0.51
N ILE A 206 13.98 -8.56 1.52
CA ILE A 206 14.59 -9.01 2.79
C ILE A 206 15.49 -10.22 2.55
N LEU A 207 15.00 -11.20 1.78
CA LEU A 207 15.78 -12.39 1.45
C LEU A 207 17.05 -12.02 0.68
N SER A 208 16.95 -11.14 -0.32
CA SER A 208 18.10 -10.66 -1.09
C SER A 208 19.13 -9.96 -0.21
N GLN A 209 18.70 -9.11 0.71
CA GLN A 209 19.57 -8.42 1.67
C GLN A 209 20.30 -9.42 2.56
N MET A 210 19.58 -10.37 3.15
CA MET A 210 20.15 -11.37 4.05
C MET A 210 21.15 -12.28 3.33
N LEU A 211 20.90 -12.66 2.08
CA LEU A 211 21.85 -13.45 1.28
C LEU A 211 23.13 -12.69 0.97
N GLN A 212 23.02 -11.39 0.68
CA GLN A 212 24.20 -10.54 0.47
C GLN A 212 25.00 -10.37 1.76
N GLU A 213 24.35 -10.06 2.88
CA GLU A 213 25.01 -9.97 4.18
C GLU A 213 25.76 -11.26 4.53
N LEU A 214 25.12 -12.41 4.31
CA LEU A 214 25.76 -13.71 4.52
C LEU A 214 26.99 -13.88 3.63
N ALA A 215 26.90 -13.52 2.35
CA ALA A 215 28.03 -13.61 1.42
C ALA A 215 29.20 -12.74 1.89
N PHE A 216 28.95 -11.48 2.24
CA PHE A 216 29.99 -10.58 2.75
C PHE A 216 30.59 -11.05 4.07
N ALA A 217 29.78 -11.49 5.03
CA ALA A 217 30.24 -12.02 6.31
C ALA A 217 31.12 -13.27 6.14
N ARG A 218 30.94 -14.01 5.04
CA ARG A 218 31.76 -15.18 4.69
C ARG A 218 32.96 -14.84 3.79
N GLY A 219 33.22 -13.54 3.52
CA GLY A 219 34.35 -13.08 2.71
C GLY A 219 34.17 -13.26 1.19
N HIS A 220 32.95 -13.47 0.73
CA HIS A 220 32.66 -13.57 -0.70
C HIS A 220 32.41 -12.20 -1.32
N LYS A 221 32.89 -12.01 -2.54
CA LYS A 221 32.54 -10.85 -3.38
C LYS A 221 31.38 -11.25 -4.30
N VAL A 222 30.23 -10.62 -4.11
CA VAL A 222 29.10 -10.78 -5.00
C VAL A 222 29.41 -10.04 -6.32
N LYS A 223 29.39 -10.75 -7.45
CA LYS A 223 29.65 -10.17 -8.77
C LYS A 223 28.36 -9.75 -9.49
N CYS A 224 27.31 -10.55 -9.32
CA CYS A 224 26.01 -10.32 -9.95
C CYS A 224 24.91 -10.76 -9.00
N HIS A 225 23.81 -10.00 -8.97
CA HIS A 225 22.59 -10.31 -8.26
C HIS A 225 21.42 -10.24 -9.24
N ILE A 226 20.72 -11.35 -9.43
CA ILE A 226 19.56 -11.44 -10.31
C ILE A 226 18.37 -11.88 -9.45
N GLN A 227 17.28 -11.15 -9.54
CA GLN A 227 16.02 -11.49 -8.88
C GLN A 227 14.88 -11.48 -9.90
N GLU A 228 14.18 -12.59 -10.01
CA GLU A 228 12.98 -12.71 -10.82
C GLU A 228 11.78 -12.89 -9.91
N ASN A 229 10.74 -12.08 -10.13
CA ASN A 229 9.50 -12.12 -9.36
C ASN A 229 8.37 -12.59 -10.28
N VAL A 230 7.63 -13.60 -9.84
CA VAL A 230 6.51 -14.19 -10.58
C VAL A 230 5.26 -14.09 -9.74
N GLY A 231 4.17 -13.60 -10.30
CA GLY A 231 2.88 -13.53 -9.62
C GLY A 231 1.75 -13.25 -10.59
N GLY A 232 0.53 -13.65 -10.23
CA GLY A 232 -0.66 -13.56 -11.06
C GLY A 232 -1.73 -12.58 -10.53
N ASN A 233 -1.38 -11.66 -9.66
CA ASN A 233 -2.30 -10.66 -9.14
C ASN A 233 -2.27 -9.36 -9.98
N THR A 234 -3.18 -8.45 -9.69
CA THR A 234 -3.32 -7.18 -10.42
C THR A 234 -2.08 -6.29 -10.30
N ASP A 235 -1.29 -6.37 -9.21
CA ASP A 235 -0.04 -5.62 -9.07
C ASP A 235 1.01 -6.10 -10.09
N PHE A 236 1.15 -7.42 -10.29
CA PHE A 236 2.03 -7.96 -11.33
C PHE A 236 1.56 -7.60 -12.74
N LEU A 237 0.25 -7.63 -12.99
CA LEU A 237 -0.32 -7.16 -14.25
C LEU A 237 0.00 -5.68 -14.50
N ASN A 238 -0.09 -4.83 -13.48
CA ASN A 238 0.29 -3.42 -13.55
C ASN A 238 1.79 -3.25 -13.90
N MET A 239 2.65 -4.11 -13.38
CA MET A 239 4.10 -4.05 -13.60
C MET A 239 4.55 -4.48 -15.00
N LEU A 240 3.69 -5.06 -15.83
CA LEU A 240 3.95 -5.26 -17.25
C LEU A 240 4.10 -3.93 -18.00
N ASN A 241 3.54 -2.86 -17.48
CA ASN A 241 3.78 -1.52 -18.01
C ASN A 241 5.12 -0.97 -17.50
N THR A 242 6.15 -1.06 -18.33
CA THR A 242 7.53 -0.68 -17.97
C THR A 242 7.68 0.79 -17.60
N SER A 243 6.84 1.69 -18.11
CA SER A 243 6.87 3.12 -17.76
C SER A 243 6.51 3.37 -16.28
N ARG A 244 5.76 2.46 -15.66
CA ARG A 244 5.35 2.56 -14.24
C ARG A 244 6.39 1.99 -13.26
N LEU A 245 7.44 1.34 -13.76
CA LEU A 245 8.46 0.67 -12.95
C LEU A 245 9.65 1.55 -12.56
N ALA A 246 9.79 2.74 -13.12
CA ALA A 246 11.00 3.56 -12.96
C ALA A 246 11.32 3.81 -11.46
N SER A 247 10.38 4.33 -10.71
CA SER A 247 10.56 4.61 -9.27
C SER A 247 10.77 3.33 -8.45
N LYS A 248 10.05 2.24 -8.80
CA LYS A 248 10.18 0.95 -8.11
C LYS A 248 11.56 0.32 -8.32
N LYS A 249 12.13 0.41 -9.51
CA LYS A 249 13.50 -0.07 -9.80
C LYS A 249 14.52 0.70 -8.96
N ILE A 250 14.43 2.03 -8.93
CA ILE A 250 15.33 2.87 -8.12
C ILE A 250 15.21 2.51 -6.63
N SER A 251 13.99 2.39 -6.10
CA SER A 251 13.76 2.01 -4.70
C SER A 251 14.43 0.69 -4.36
N LYS A 252 14.27 -0.35 -5.19
CA LYS A 252 14.84 -1.67 -4.95
C LYS A 252 16.36 -1.74 -5.14
N GLU A 253 16.92 -1.04 -6.13
CA GLU A 253 18.37 -0.91 -6.28
C GLU A 253 18.99 -0.23 -5.06
N ASN A 254 18.36 0.81 -4.52
CA ASN A 254 18.82 1.50 -3.32
C ASN A 254 18.82 0.58 -2.10
N VAL A 255 17.82 -0.28 -1.95
CA VAL A 255 17.74 -1.28 -0.86
C VAL A 255 18.96 -2.22 -0.86
N ILE A 256 19.45 -2.61 -2.04
CA ILE A 256 20.61 -3.47 -2.17
C ILE A 256 21.91 -2.69 -1.95
N ARG A 257 21.98 -1.46 -2.47
CA ARG A 257 23.18 -0.62 -2.42
C ARG A 257 23.47 0.00 -1.06
N CYS A 258 22.46 0.20 -0.22
CA CYS A 258 22.65 0.89 1.06
C CYS A 258 23.34 0.07 2.14
N GLN A 259 23.47 -1.25 2.00
CA GLN A 259 24.09 -2.10 3.01
C GLN A 259 25.62 -2.11 2.94
N HIS A 260 26.18 -2.04 1.72
CA HIS A 260 27.64 -2.00 1.51
C HIS A 260 27.97 -1.13 0.30
N ASP A 261 29.19 -0.56 0.28
CA ASP A 261 29.71 0.13 -0.91
C ASP A 261 30.02 -0.91 -2.02
N ILE A 262 28.95 -1.34 -2.69
CA ILE A 262 29.01 -2.37 -3.75
C ILE A 262 29.25 -1.75 -5.13
N ARG A 263 30.31 -0.93 -5.24
CA ARG A 263 30.74 -0.39 -6.53
C ARG A 263 31.04 -1.54 -7.49
N GLY A 264 30.37 -1.57 -8.62
CA GLY A 264 30.53 -2.60 -9.65
C GLY A 264 29.70 -3.87 -9.44
N LEU A 265 28.68 -3.85 -8.59
CA LEU A 265 27.66 -4.89 -8.58
C LEU A 265 26.66 -4.65 -9.71
N ASP A 266 26.55 -5.61 -10.62
CA ASP A 266 25.44 -5.67 -11.56
C ASP A 266 24.20 -6.23 -10.83
N SER A 267 23.16 -5.42 -10.67
CA SER A 267 21.88 -5.87 -10.14
C SER A 267 20.81 -5.82 -11.22
N HIS A 268 20.05 -6.87 -11.32
CA HIS A 268 18.93 -6.97 -12.26
C HIS A 268 17.70 -7.51 -11.57
N GLU A 269 16.57 -6.85 -11.79
CA GLU A 269 15.27 -7.30 -11.32
C GLU A 269 14.29 -7.35 -12.48
N SER A 270 13.55 -8.45 -12.57
CA SER A 270 12.48 -8.64 -13.54
C SER A 270 11.20 -9.10 -12.87
N PHE A 271 10.07 -8.82 -13.53
CA PHE A 271 8.75 -9.22 -13.11
C PHE A 271 8.08 -9.99 -14.23
N LEU A 272 7.50 -11.14 -13.89
CA LEU A 272 6.74 -12.00 -14.80
C LEU A 272 5.31 -12.15 -14.27
N TYR A 273 4.34 -12.06 -15.17
CA TYR A 273 2.92 -12.27 -14.89
C TYR A 273 2.46 -13.65 -15.35
#